data_4ae72ce077f36bc8489ade9d63d7e89b
#
_entry.id   4ae72ce077f36bc8489ade9d63d7e89b
#
_cell.length_a   1.000
_cell.length_b   1.000
_cell.length_c   1.000
_cell.angle_alpha   90.00
_cell.angle_beta   90.00
_cell.angle_gamma   90.00
#
_symmetry.space_group_name_H-M   'P 1'
#
loop_
_entity.id
_entity.type
_entity.pdbx_description
1 polymer ?
#
loop_
_entity_poly.entity_id
_entity_poly.type
_entity_poly.pdbx_seq_one_letter_code
_entity_poly.pdbx_strand_id
1 'polypeptide(L)'
;MFKILLLLAATFFTSQALAETRLNVVGLFSGKALVSINGGAPQSIGAGQTKNGVKLISADSESATFMVEGKRQTLKMGQAASVVGSAGPVSNDPVSLYADSRGHFTGNLSINGVSLKYLVDTGASTVALNSGDAKFAKIDYEKGEKVPVNTANGMVMAYLVNVNTLKIGTITLNNVDVIVNEGGSPAMVLLGMSALNKLDMRRDNSVMTLTKK
;
A
#
# COMPACT_ATOMS: atom_id res chain seq x y z
N MET A 1 -41.24 6.30 56.12
CA MET A 1 -39.95 5.84 55.58
C MET A 1 -40.19 5.40 54.18
N PHE A 2 -39.94 6.31 53.17
CA PHE A 2 -40.06 6.03 51.75
C PHE A 2 -38.65 5.72 51.19
N LYS A 3 -38.44 4.50 50.72
CA LYS A 3 -37.20 4.11 50.02
C LYS A 3 -37.34 4.42 48.52
N ILE A 4 -36.62 5.43 48.05
CA ILE A 4 -36.49 5.74 46.62
C ILE A 4 -35.47 4.78 46.03
N LEU A 5 -35.91 3.91 45.11
CA LEU A 5 -35.08 3.00 44.34
C LEU A 5 -34.64 3.73 43.07
N LEU A 6 -33.37 4.13 43.02
CA LEU A 6 -32.76 4.80 41.86
C LEU A 6 -32.38 3.73 40.82
N LEU A 7 -33.13 3.68 39.72
CA LEU A 7 -32.85 2.79 38.59
C LEU A 7 -31.81 3.42 37.68
N LEU A 8 -30.56 2.92 37.70
CA LEU A 8 -29.46 3.38 36.84
C LEU A 8 -29.60 2.70 35.46
N ALA A 9 -30.12 3.43 34.48
CA ALA A 9 -30.17 2.97 33.08
C ALA A 9 -28.79 3.12 32.46
N ALA A 10 -28.07 2.01 32.27
CA ALA A 10 -26.83 1.97 31.52
C ALA A 10 -27.17 1.97 30.02
N THR A 11 -26.94 3.10 29.36
CA THR A 11 -27.01 3.21 27.88
C THR A 11 -25.79 2.58 27.27
N PHE A 12 -25.94 1.39 26.69
CA PHE A 12 -24.92 0.79 25.82
C PHE A 12 -24.83 1.59 24.49
N PHE A 13 -23.81 2.42 24.35
CA PHE A 13 -23.42 2.96 23.03
C PHE A 13 -22.76 1.84 22.24
N THR A 14 -23.49 1.22 21.32
CA THR A 14 -22.91 0.34 20.31
C THR A 14 -22.22 1.20 19.26
N SER A 15 -20.90 1.32 19.33
CA SER A 15 -20.09 1.87 18.24
C SER A 15 -20.25 0.97 17.01
N GLN A 16 -20.96 1.45 16.01
CA GLN A 16 -20.96 0.83 14.68
C GLN A 16 -19.61 1.11 14.03
N ALA A 17 -18.77 0.10 13.94
CA ALA A 17 -17.56 0.15 13.13
C ALA A 17 -17.98 0.27 11.67
N LEU A 18 -17.75 1.43 11.07
CA LEU A 18 -17.89 1.62 9.61
C LEU A 18 -16.82 0.78 8.93
N ALA A 19 -17.23 -0.28 8.27
CA ALA A 19 -16.31 -1.12 7.50
C ALA A 19 -15.79 -0.33 6.30
N GLU A 20 -14.49 -0.05 6.29
CA GLU A 20 -13.81 0.65 5.20
C GLU A 20 -13.75 -0.25 3.97
N THR A 21 -14.30 0.22 2.84
CA THR A 21 -14.21 -0.51 1.57
C THR A 21 -12.91 -0.19 0.86
N ARG A 22 -12.09 -1.21 0.61
CA ARG A 22 -10.81 -1.12 -0.09
C ARG A 22 -10.98 -1.59 -1.52
N LEU A 23 -10.56 -0.74 -2.46
CA LEU A 23 -10.66 -1.00 -3.88
C LEU A 23 -9.28 -0.93 -4.52
N ASN A 24 -8.86 -1.98 -5.21
CA ASN A 24 -7.64 -2.01 -6.01
C ASN A 24 -7.97 -2.30 -7.46
N VAL A 25 -7.50 -1.47 -8.39
CA VAL A 25 -7.71 -1.63 -9.83
C VAL A 25 -6.60 -2.51 -10.40
N VAL A 26 -6.97 -3.70 -10.84
CA VAL A 26 -6.06 -4.72 -11.39
C VAL A 26 -5.98 -4.65 -12.91
N GLY A 27 -7.05 -4.21 -13.57
CA GLY A 27 -7.10 -4.07 -15.02
C GLY A 27 -8.18 -3.08 -15.45
N LEU A 28 -7.95 -2.40 -16.56
CA LEU A 28 -8.85 -1.41 -17.14
C LEU A 28 -9.17 -1.76 -18.60
N PHE A 29 -10.43 -1.65 -18.97
CA PHE A 29 -10.95 -1.88 -20.30
C PHE A 29 -12.04 -0.86 -20.59
N SER A 30 -12.32 -0.60 -21.85
CA SER A 30 -13.45 0.26 -22.22
C SER A 30 -14.76 -0.27 -21.63
N GLY A 31 -15.38 0.54 -20.75
CA GLY A 31 -16.63 0.21 -20.07
C GLY A 31 -16.54 -0.87 -18.98
N LYS A 32 -15.35 -1.34 -18.60
CA LYS A 32 -15.16 -2.43 -17.63
C LYS A 32 -13.87 -2.28 -16.85
N ALA A 33 -13.89 -2.59 -15.56
CA ALA A 33 -12.71 -2.67 -14.72
C ALA A 33 -12.59 -4.05 -14.05
N LEU A 34 -11.38 -4.56 -13.93
CA LEU A 34 -11.03 -5.71 -13.09
C LEU A 34 -10.52 -5.17 -11.77
N VAL A 35 -11.18 -5.51 -10.67
CA VAL A 35 -10.89 -4.93 -9.36
C VAL A 35 -10.84 -6.01 -8.28
N SER A 36 -9.97 -5.81 -7.30
CA SER A 36 -9.99 -6.52 -6.01
C SER A 36 -10.65 -5.61 -4.98
N ILE A 37 -11.66 -6.12 -4.29
CA ILE A 37 -12.40 -5.40 -3.23
C ILE A 37 -12.11 -6.10 -1.91
N ASN A 38 -11.69 -5.35 -0.91
CA ASN A 38 -11.33 -5.84 0.43
C ASN A 38 -10.32 -7.00 0.41
N GLY A 39 -9.36 -6.96 -0.52
CA GLY A 39 -8.34 -7.99 -0.65
C GLY A 39 -8.84 -9.32 -1.28
N GLY A 40 -10.10 -9.39 -1.70
CA GLY A 40 -10.66 -10.56 -2.36
C GLY A 40 -10.09 -10.79 -3.76
N ALA A 41 -10.41 -11.95 -4.36
CA ALA A 41 -10.01 -12.29 -5.73
C ALA A 41 -10.47 -11.20 -6.73
N PRO A 42 -9.67 -10.93 -7.79
CA PRO A 42 -10.05 -9.97 -8.82
C PRO A 42 -11.38 -10.33 -9.47
N GLN A 43 -12.28 -9.37 -9.57
CA GLN A 43 -13.58 -9.52 -10.19
C GLN A 43 -13.84 -8.41 -11.20
N SER A 44 -14.50 -8.75 -12.30
CA SER A 44 -14.86 -7.80 -13.34
C SER A 44 -16.14 -7.06 -12.96
N ILE A 45 -16.11 -5.71 -13.08
CA ILE A 45 -17.28 -4.84 -12.91
C ILE A 45 -17.47 -4.05 -14.21
N GLY A 46 -18.65 -4.12 -14.81
CA GLY A 46 -19.04 -3.30 -15.96
C GLY A 46 -19.55 -1.92 -15.52
N ALA A 47 -19.45 -0.93 -16.40
CA ALA A 47 -20.01 0.41 -16.15
C ALA A 47 -21.51 0.31 -15.81
N GLY A 48 -21.93 1.00 -14.75
CA GLY A 48 -23.28 0.93 -14.18
C GLY A 48 -23.51 -0.22 -13.19
N GLN A 49 -22.65 -1.25 -13.13
CA GLN A 49 -22.78 -2.38 -12.20
C GLN A 49 -22.25 -2.06 -10.82
N THR A 50 -22.84 -2.72 -9.81
CA THR A 50 -22.40 -2.64 -8.41
C THR A 50 -22.03 -4.04 -7.92
N LYS A 51 -20.86 -4.20 -7.28
CA LYS A 51 -20.43 -5.41 -6.59
C LYS A 51 -19.79 -5.04 -5.24
N ASN A 52 -20.18 -5.75 -4.19
CA ASN A 52 -19.64 -5.55 -2.84
C ASN A 52 -19.57 -4.06 -2.39
N GLY A 53 -20.64 -3.29 -2.66
CA GLY A 53 -20.73 -1.87 -2.31
C GLY A 53 -19.96 -0.91 -3.24
N VAL A 54 -19.25 -1.42 -4.25
CA VAL A 54 -18.52 -0.64 -5.25
C VAL A 54 -19.30 -0.59 -6.56
N LYS A 55 -19.69 0.60 -7.00
CA LYS A 55 -20.31 0.82 -8.31
C LYS A 55 -19.30 1.40 -9.29
N LEU A 56 -19.11 0.76 -10.45
CA LEU A 56 -18.35 1.36 -11.54
C LEU A 56 -19.24 2.37 -12.28
N ILE A 57 -18.79 3.61 -12.36
CA ILE A 57 -19.49 4.68 -13.10
C ILE A 57 -19.05 4.67 -14.56
N SER A 58 -17.74 4.69 -14.79
CA SER A 58 -17.13 4.66 -16.12
C SER A 58 -15.74 4.07 -16.05
N ALA A 59 -15.27 3.49 -17.14
CA ALA A 59 -13.89 3.03 -17.29
C ALA A 59 -13.45 3.20 -18.75
N ASP A 60 -12.20 3.57 -18.92
CA ASP A 60 -11.44 3.55 -20.17
C ASP A 60 -10.14 2.76 -19.97
N SER A 61 -9.21 2.81 -20.94
CA SER A 61 -7.92 2.12 -20.86
C SER A 61 -6.93 2.74 -19.87
N GLU A 62 -7.18 3.95 -19.38
CA GLU A 62 -6.25 4.70 -18.52
C GLU A 62 -6.76 4.83 -17.09
N SER A 63 -8.09 4.95 -16.91
CA SER A 63 -8.72 5.20 -15.62
C SER A 63 -10.11 4.61 -15.50
N ALA A 64 -10.57 4.40 -14.28
CA ALA A 64 -11.93 4.06 -13.97
C ALA A 64 -12.46 4.91 -12.82
N THR A 65 -13.71 5.35 -12.93
CA THR A 65 -14.42 6.10 -11.90
C THR A 65 -15.40 5.21 -11.18
N PHE A 66 -15.25 5.13 -9.88
CA PHE A 66 -16.08 4.33 -8.98
C PHE A 66 -16.89 5.22 -8.04
N MET A 67 -18.03 4.71 -7.59
CA MET A 67 -18.75 5.20 -6.42
C MET A 67 -18.59 4.17 -5.31
N VAL A 68 -17.96 4.57 -4.20
CA VAL A 68 -17.74 3.73 -3.02
C VAL A 68 -18.24 4.51 -1.82
N GLU A 69 -19.18 3.94 -1.07
CA GLU A 69 -19.79 4.57 0.11
C GLU A 69 -20.27 6.03 -0.14
N GLY A 70 -20.89 6.26 -1.31
CA GLY A 70 -21.38 7.58 -1.70
C GLY A 70 -20.33 8.57 -2.16
N LYS A 71 -19.04 8.21 -2.15
CA LYS A 71 -17.93 9.04 -2.63
C LYS A 71 -17.47 8.59 -4.02
N ARG A 72 -17.26 9.56 -4.91
CA ARG A 72 -16.72 9.31 -6.26
C ARG A 72 -15.20 9.28 -6.21
N GLN A 73 -14.59 8.23 -6.79
CA GLN A 73 -13.15 8.04 -6.86
C GLN A 73 -12.73 7.64 -8.28
N THR A 74 -11.72 8.31 -8.83
CA THR A 74 -11.13 7.94 -10.12
C THR A 74 -9.76 7.34 -9.88
N LEU A 75 -9.56 6.13 -10.39
CA LEU A 75 -8.36 5.32 -10.18
C LEU A 75 -7.78 4.90 -11.52
N LYS A 76 -6.46 4.88 -11.59
CA LYS A 76 -5.69 4.31 -12.70
C LYS A 76 -5.32 2.86 -12.40
N MET A 77 -4.87 2.12 -13.41
CA MET A 77 -4.39 0.75 -13.24
C MET A 77 -3.26 0.68 -12.20
N GLY A 78 -3.34 -0.28 -11.28
CA GLY A 78 -2.38 -0.46 -10.18
C GLY A 78 -2.56 0.54 -9.03
N GLN A 79 -3.54 1.44 -9.06
CA GLN A 79 -3.87 2.29 -7.92
C GLN A 79 -4.86 1.59 -7.00
N ALA A 80 -4.58 1.65 -5.70
CA ALA A 80 -5.53 1.33 -4.66
C ALA A 80 -6.15 2.61 -4.10
N ALA A 81 -7.46 2.67 -4.02
CA ALA A 81 -8.13 3.69 -3.21
C ALA A 81 -8.50 3.07 -1.87
N SER A 82 -8.02 3.70 -0.82
CA SER A 82 -8.65 3.61 0.48
C SER A 82 -9.61 4.78 0.62
N VAL A 83 -10.89 4.52 0.81
CA VAL A 83 -11.81 5.58 1.23
C VAL A 83 -11.52 5.86 2.70
N VAL A 84 -10.75 6.92 2.94
CA VAL A 84 -10.42 7.36 4.29
C VAL A 84 -11.64 8.02 4.91
N GLY A 85 -12.39 7.27 5.66
CA GLY A 85 -13.05 7.81 6.83
C GLY A 85 -11.98 7.85 7.92
N SER A 86 -11.84 8.97 8.64
CA SER A 86 -10.93 9.24 9.78
C SER A 86 -10.11 8.06 10.33
N ALA A 87 -8.84 8.29 10.62
CA ALA A 87 -7.88 7.36 11.19
C ALA A 87 -8.51 6.20 12.00
N GLY A 88 -8.77 5.09 11.31
CA GLY A 88 -9.16 3.84 11.94
C GLY A 88 -7.91 3.09 12.43
N PRO A 89 -8.06 2.10 13.31
CA PRO A 89 -6.95 1.33 13.84
C PRO A 89 -6.10 0.73 12.72
N VAL A 90 -4.79 0.68 12.93
CA VAL A 90 -3.83 0.07 12.01
C VAL A 90 -4.28 -1.37 11.76
N SER A 91 -4.88 -1.65 10.61
CA SER A 91 -5.22 -3.02 10.26
C SER A 91 -3.99 -3.69 9.66
N ASN A 92 -3.70 -4.89 10.13
CA ASN A 92 -2.63 -5.74 9.58
C ASN A 92 -3.16 -6.67 8.48
N ASP A 93 -4.21 -6.23 7.76
CA ASP A 93 -4.77 -7.06 6.70
C ASP A 93 -3.73 -7.35 5.60
N PRO A 94 -3.77 -8.55 5.04
CA PRO A 94 -2.87 -8.94 3.98
C PRO A 94 -2.96 -8.01 2.76
N VAL A 95 -1.81 -7.71 2.17
CA VAL A 95 -1.70 -6.93 0.93
C VAL A 95 -1.42 -7.89 -0.21
N SER A 96 -2.29 -7.91 -1.22
CA SER A 96 -2.11 -8.72 -2.42
C SER A 96 -1.50 -7.88 -3.54
N LEU A 97 -0.41 -8.38 -4.11
CA LEU A 97 0.28 -7.84 -5.26
C LEU A 97 0.07 -8.77 -6.45
N TYR A 98 -0.05 -8.20 -7.65
CA TYR A 98 -0.22 -8.96 -8.88
C TYR A 98 1.01 -8.79 -9.76
N ALA A 99 1.49 -9.90 -10.32
CA ALA A 99 2.62 -9.87 -11.22
C ALA A 99 2.27 -9.13 -12.50
N ASP A 100 3.19 -8.32 -13.01
CA ASP A 100 3.11 -7.77 -14.36
C ASP A 100 3.39 -8.86 -15.42
N SER A 101 3.35 -8.49 -16.71
CA SER A 101 3.60 -9.43 -17.82
C SER A 101 5.00 -10.05 -17.81
N ARG A 102 5.95 -9.48 -17.06
CA ARG A 102 7.31 -9.98 -16.86
C ARG A 102 7.49 -10.77 -15.57
N GLY A 103 6.41 -10.90 -14.78
CA GLY A 103 6.42 -11.61 -13.50
C GLY A 103 6.89 -10.77 -12.31
N HIS A 104 7.01 -9.45 -12.46
CA HIS A 104 7.41 -8.54 -11.39
C HIS A 104 6.22 -8.12 -10.54
N PHE A 105 6.44 -8.01 -9.23
CA PHE A 105 5.47 -7.49 -8.27
C PHE A 105 5.80 -6.04 -7.95
N THR A 106 4.93 -5.13 -8.37
CA THR A 106 5.08 -3.69 -8.16
C THR A 106 3.87 -3.10 -7.44
N GLY A 107 4.06 -1.93 -6.84
CA GLY A 107 2.98 -1.24 -6.14
C GLY A 107 3.41 0.16 -5.72
N ASN A 108 2.61 0.76 -4.82
CA ASN A 108 2.96 2.02 -4.18
C ASN A 108 3.14 1.79 -2.68
N LEU A 109 4.24 2.26 -2.14
CA LEU A 109 4.50 2.36 -0.71
C LEU A 109 4.50 3.84 -0.29
N SER A 110 4.43 4.10 0.99
CA SER A 110 4.54 5.46 1.52
C SER A 110 5.65 5.54 2.57
N ILE A 111 6.54 6.53 2.42
CA ILE A 111 7.52 6.93 3.43
C ILE A 111 7.25 8.40 3.78
N ASN A 112 7.16 8.71 5.06
CA ASN A 112 6.84 10.05 5.55
C ASN A 112 5.55 10.66 4.93
N GLY A 113 4.57 9.80 4.59
CA GLY A 113 3.32 10.22 3.94
C GLY A 113 3.44 10.46 2.43
N VAL A 114 4.62 10.32 1.85
CA VAL A 114 4.87 10.48 0.41
C VAL A 114 4.78 9.13 -0.28
N SER A 115 3.96 9.03 -1.33
CA SER A 115 3.78 7.81 -2.10
C SER A 115 4.88 7.65 -3.15
N LEU A 116 5.55 6.49 -3.13
CA LEU A 116 6.62 6.13 -4.05
C LEU A 116 6.29 4.79 -4.71
N LYS A 117 6.65 4.65 -5.98
CA LYS A 117 6.54 3.38 -6.70
C LYS A 117 7.62 2.41 -6.24
N TYR A 118 7.27 1.14 -6.05
CA TYR A 118 8.26 0.12 -5.68
C TYR A 118 8.15 -1.14 -6.53
N LEU A 119 9.24 -1.89 -6.55
CA LEU A 119 9.39 -3.25 -7.02
C LEU A 119 9.77 -4.13 -5.84
N VAL A 120 9.12 -5.28 -5.67
CA VAL A 120 9.58 -6.31 -4.70
C VAL A 120 10.86 -6.93 -5.20
N ASP A 121 11.93 -6.79 -4.42
CA ASP A 121 13.25 -7.28 -4.79
C ASP A 121 13.88 -8.10 -3.65
N THR A 122 13.76 -9.41 -3.72
CA THR A 122 14.35 -10.33 -2.74
C THR A 122 15.87 -10.45 -2.87
N GLY A 123 16.45 -9.95 -3.96
CA GLY A 123 17.90 -9.87 -4.17
C GLY A 123 18.54 -8.65 -3.48
N ALA A 124 17.74 -7.64 -3.14
CA ALA A 124 18.21 -6.48 -2.41
C ALA A 124 18.20 -6.74 -0.89
N SER A 125 19.34 -6.63 -0.23
CA SER A 125 19.42 -6.80 1.25
C SER A 125 18.66 -5.72 2.01
N THR A 126 18.56 -4.53 1.44
CA THR A 126 17.97 -3.34 2.08
C THR A 126 17.02 -2.68 1.11
N VAL A 127 16.00 -2.00 1.63
CA VAL A 127 15.17 -1.10 0.81
C VAL A 127 16.10 -0.05 0.19
N ALA A 128 16.00 0.15 -1.13
CA ALA A 128 16.87 1.09 -1.84
C ALA A 128 16.07 2.14 -2.60
N LEU A 129 16.51 3.41 -2.48
CA LEU A 129 15.96 4.57 -3.18
C LEU A 129 17.08 5.30 -3.93
N ASN A 130 16.70 6.05 -4.94
CA ASN A 130 17.54 7.10 -5.48
C ASN A 130 17.43 8.39 -4.64
N SER A 131 18.39 9.31 -4.80
CA SER A 131 18.41 10.57 -4.05
C SER A 131 17.23 11.49 -4.36
N GLY A 132 16.65 11.42 -5.56
CA GLY A 132 15.46 12.18 -5.95
C GLY A 132 14.23 11.75 -5.16
N ASP A 133 13.98 10.43 -5.10
CA ASP A 133 12.89 9.86 -4.30
C ASP A 133 13.08 10.12 -2.80
N ALA A 134 14.32 10.06 -2.31
CA ALA A 134 14.64 10.36 -0.91
C ALA A 134 14.33 11.82 -0.56
N LYS A 135 14.75 12.77 -1.40
CA LYS A 135 14.42 14.20 -1.23
C LYS A 135 12.92 14.45 -1.31
N PHE A 136 12.23 13.81 -2.26
CA PHE A 136 10.78 13.92 -2.40
C PHE A 136 10.05 13.38 -1.16
N ALA A 137 10.53 12.27 -0.57
CA ALA A 137 10.02 11.70 0.67
C ALA A 137 10.52 12.43 1.94
N LYS A 138 11.25 13.53 1.80
CA LYS A 138 11.80 14.34 2.90
C LYS A 138 12.68 13.51 3.84
N ILE A 139 13.47 12.60 3.28
CA ILE A 139 14.47 11.83 4.00
C ILE A 139 15.77 12.64 3.99
N ASP A 140 16.26 13.00 5.15
CA ASP A 140 17.55 13.70 5.34
C ASP A 140 18.69 12.67 5.28
N TYR A 141 18.86 12.07 4.12
CA TYR A 141 19.75 10.93 3.93
C TYR A 141 21.24 11.30 4.03
N GLU A 142 21.61 12.55 3.75
CA GLU A 142 23.00 13.03 3.79
C GLU A 142 23.60 12.98 5.20
N LYS A 143 22.73 12.92 6.24
CA LYS A 143 23.13 12.67 7.63
C LYS A 143 23.34 11.19 7.96
N GLY A 144 23.01 10.29 7.05
CA GLY A 144 23.19 8.86 7.21
C GLY A 144 24.64 8.42 7.13
N GLU A 145 24.90 7.18 7.50
CA GLU A 145 26.21 6.55 7.38
C GLU A 145 26.51 6.25 5.91
N LYS A 146 27.71 6.66 5.44
CA LYS A 146 28.18 6.26 4.10
C LYS A 146 28.70 4.83 4.14
N VAL A 147 28.09 3.98 3.34
CA VAL A 147 28.40 2.55 3.26
C VAL A 147 28.65 2.11 1.82
N PRO A 148 29.58 1.17 1.59
CA PRO A 148 29.73 0.56 0.27
C PRO A 148 28.58 -0.42 -0.01
N VAL A 149 27.99 -0.33 -1.20
CA VAL A 149 26.88 -1.20 -1.64
C VAL A 149 27.27 -1.88 -2.95
N ASN A 150 27.15 -3.19 -2.99
CA ASN A 150 27.29 -3.95 -4.23
C ASN A 150 25.99 -3.86 -5.04
N THR A 151 26.09 -3.36 -6.24
CA THR A 151 24.98 -3.28 -7.20
C THR A 151 25.28 -4.13 -8.42
N ALA A 152 24.29 -4.35 -9.28
CA ALA A 152 24.51 -5.03 -10.57
C ALA A 152 25.55 -4.32 -11.47
N ASN A 153 25.77 -3.01 -11.25
CA ASN A 153 26.73 -2.20 -12.00
C ASN A 153 28.07 -2.00 -11.27
N GLY A 154 28.31 -2.75 -10.21
CA GLY A 154 29.51 -2.65 -9.39
C GLY A 154 29.26 -2.01 -8.02
N MET A 155 30.38 -1.75 -7.32
CA MET A 155 30.33 -1.15 -5.98
C MET A 155 30.11 0.35 -6.07
N VAL A 156 29.17 0.87 -5.28
CA VAL A 156 28.90 2.31 -5.15
C VAL A 156 28.88 2.70 -3.68
N MET A 157 29.18 3.96 -3.37
CA MET A 157 28.97 4.50 -2.04
C MET A 157 27.55 5.04 -1.94
N ALA A 158 26.84 4.65 -0.89
CA ALA A 158 25.47 5.06 -0.63
C ALA A 158 25.29 5.47 0.83
N TYR A 159 24.15 6.02 1.18
CA TYR A 159 23.84 6.44 2.54
C TYR A 159 22.85 5.44 3.17
N LEU A 160 23.24 4.87 4.31
CA LEU A 160 22.37 4.07 5.15
C LEU A 160 21.61 4.99 6.11
N VAL A 161 20.29 4.95 6.06
CA VAL A 161 19.42 5.69 6.96
C VAL A 161 18.30 4.79 7.47
N ASN A 162 17.76 5.11 8.64
CA ASN A 162 16.59 4.44 9.16
C ASN A 162 15.36 5.33 8.95
N VAL A 163 14.28 4.77 8.40
CA VAL A 163 12.99 5.45 8.28
C VAL A 163 12.03 4.94 9.35
N ASN A 164 11.45 5.87 10.09
CA ASN A 164 10.57 5.54 11.22
C ASN A 164 9.34 4.74 10.76
N THR A 165 8.80 5.05 9.57
CA THR A 165 7.57 4.45 9.08
C THR A 165 7.62 4.27 7.57
N LEU A 166 7.40 3.03 7.13
CA LEU A 166 7.19 2.63 5.75
C LEU A 166 5.85 1.89 5.66
N LYS A 167 4.95 2.34 4.79
CA LYS A 167 3.62 1.72 4.63
C LYS A 167 3.50 1.06 3.27
N ILE A 168 2.96 -0.15 3.25
CA ILE A 168 2.63 -0.91 2.04
C ILE A 168 1.15 -1.26 2.14
N GLY A 169 0.29 -0.54 1.41
CA GLY A 169 -1.15 -0.66 1.57
C GLY A 169 -1.56 -0.43 3.03
N THR A 170 -2.09 -1.48 3.68
CA THR A 170 -2.54 -1.48 5.08
C THR A 170 -1.41 -1.74 6.06
N ILE A 171 -0.33 -2.36 5.60
CA ILE A 171 0.79 -2.77 6.45
C ILE A 171 1.65 -1.56 6.77
N THR A 172 1.89 -1.34 8.07
CA THR A 172 2.85 -0.34 8.56
C THR A 172 4.06 -1.05 9.15
N LEU A 173 5.23 -0.76 8.59
CA LEU A 173 6.53 -1.21 9.11
C LEU A 173 7.22 -0.05 9.79
N ASN A 174 7.80 -0.31 10.95
CA ASN A 174 8.55 0.69 11.70
C ASN A 174 10.04 0.35 11.67
N ASN A 175 10.87 1.40 11.78
CA ASN A 175 12.31 1.29 11.86
C ASN A 175 12.87 0.42 10.74
N VAL A 176 12.72 0.89 9.51
CA VAL A 176 13.19 0.19 8.31
C VAL A 176 14.49 0.84 7.84
N ASP A 177 15.54 0.03 7.73
CA ASP A 177 16.80 0.49 7.16
C ASP A 177 16.66 0.64 5.64
N VAL A 178 17.14 1.75 5.14
CA VAL A 178 17.03 2.18 3.75
C VAL A 178 18.39 2.62 3.25
N ILE A 179 18.76 2.20 2.06
CA ILE A 179 19.93 2.71 1.33
C ILE A 179 19.45 3.77 0.35
N VAL A 180 20.13 4.93 0.37
CA VAL A 180 19.93 6.00 -0.61
C VAL A 180 21.15 6.11 -1.50
N ASN A 181 20.97 5.79 -2.78
CA ASN A 181 22.02 5.96 -3.80
C ASN A 181 21.95 7.38 -4.37
N GLU A 182 23.09 7.98 -4.56
CA GLU A 182 23.16 9.25 -5.30
C GLU A 182 22.82 9.04 -6.77
N GLY A 183 22.18 10.06 -7.37
CA GLY A 183 21.73 9.98 -8.77
C GLY A 183 20.35 9.37 -8.93
N GLY A 184 20.03 8.93 -10.16
CA GLY A 184 18.70 8.49 -10.57
C GLY A 184 18.44 6.97 -10.47
N SER A 185 19.34 6.20 -9.87
CA SER A 185 19.20 4.75 -9.73
C SER A 185 19.05 4.32 -8.27
N PRO A 186 18.14 3.38 -7.97
CA PRO A 186 17.19 2.69 -8.86
C PRO A 186 16.07 3.61 -9.36
N ALA A 187 15.50 3.31 -10.53
CA ALA A 187 14.42 4.12 -11.14
C ALA A 187 13.10 4.09 -10.36
N MET A 188 12.94 3.14 -9.47
CA MET A 188 11.86 3.03 -8.48
C MET A 188 12.42 2.38 -7.21
N VAL A 189 11.73 2.53 -6.10
CA VAL A 189 12.15 1.91 -4.83
C VAL A 189 12.28 0.40 -4.98
N LEU A 190 13.41 -0.17 -4.57
CA LEU A 190 13.53 -1.61 -4.40
C LEU A 190 13.07 -1.96 -2.98
N LEU A 191 11.97 -2.71 -2.87
CA LEU A 191 11.49 -3.19 -1.59
C LEU A 191 12.30 -4.44 -1.21
N GLY A 192 13.41 -4.21 -0.51
CA GLY A 192 14.40 -5.23 -0.15
C GLY A 192 14.13 -5.90 1.19
N MET A 193 15.07 -6.78 1.58
CA MET A 193 14.91 -7.67 2.74
C MET A 193 14.83 -6.94 4.08
N SER A 194 15.35 -5.70 4.23
CA SER A 194 15.16 -4.91 5.47
C SER A 194 13.69 -4.66 5.80
N ALA A 195 12.83 -4.60 4.78
CA ALA A 195 11.38 -4.54 4.93
C ALA A 195 10.73 -5.94 4.83
N LEU A 196 11.12 -6.75 3.83
CA LEU A 196 10.49 -8.03 3.54
C LEU A 196 10.64 -9.04 4.68
N ASN A 197 11.75 -9.02 5.43
CA ASN A 197 11.94 -9.87 6.62
C ASN A 197 10.94 -9.61 7.75
N LYS A 198 10.27 -8.45 7.74
CA LYS A 198 9.20 -8.10 8.69
C LYS A 198 7.83 -8.59 8.22
N LEU A 199 7.78 -9.28 7.08
CA LEU A 199 6.57 -9.76 6.42
C LEU A 199 6.65 -11.25 6.17
N ASP A 200 5.49 -11.90 6.23
CA ASP A 200 5.29 -13.21 5.63
C ASP A 200 4.89 -13.00 4.17
N MET A 201 5.61 -13.65 3.25
CA MET A 201 5.37 -13.58 1.82
C MET A 201 4.87 -14.94 1.32
N ARG A 202 3.68 -14.97 0.76
CA ARG A 202 3.15 -16.14 0.09
C ARG A 202 2.91 -15.82 -1.37
N ARG A 203 3.51 -16.60 -2.27
CA ARG A 203 3.27 -16.48 -3.71
C ARG A 203 2.43 -17.66 -4.19
N ASP A 204 1.38 -17.34 -4.93
CA ASP A 204 0.54 -18.30 -5.64
C ASP A 204 0.39 -17.83 -7.09
N ASN A 205 1.09 -18.49 -8.01
CA ASN A 205 1.16 -18.12 -9.43
C ASN A 205 1.54 -16.64 -9.63
N SER A 206 0.58 -15.83 -10.09
CA SER A 206 0.75 -14.40 -10.37
C SER A 206 0.34 -13.49 -9.21
N VAL A 207 0.03 -14.04 -8.04
CA VAL A 207 -0.37 -13.28 -6.85
C VAL A 207 0.67 -13.48 -5.75
N MET A 208 1.12 -12.38 -5.15
CA MET A 208 1.92 -12.38 -3.93
C MET A 208 1.12 -11.72 -2.81
N THR A 209 0.97 -12.43 -1.71
CA THR A 209 0.32 -11.92 -0.50
C THR A 209 1.38 -11.59 0.54
N LEU A 210 1.34 -10.36 1.03
CA LEU A 210 2.19 -9.87 2.12
C LEU A 210 1.35 -9.75 3.38
N THR A 211 1.83 -10.29 4.48
CA THR A 211 1.20 -10.18 5.81
C THR A 211 2.25 -9.72 6.81
N LYS A 212 1.90 -8.83 7.72
CA LYS A 212 2.81 -8.40 8.78
C LYS A 212 3.01 -9.57 9.76
N LYS A 213 4.28 -9.83 10.12
CA LYS A 213 4.64 -10.77 11.19
C LYS A 213 4.23 -10.25 12.57
#